data_e908ebb93fadc83a7f8b35ace06f6bb0
#
_entry.id   e908ebb93fadc83a7f8b35ace06f6bb0
#
_cell.length_a   1.000
_cell.length_b   1.000
_cell.length_c   1.000
_cell.angle_alpha   90.00
_cell.angle_beta   90.00
_cell.angle_gamma   90.00
#
_symmetry.space_group_name_H-M   'P 1'
#
loop_
_entity.id
_entity.type
_entity.pdbx_description
1 polymer ?
#
loop_
_entity_poly.entity_id
_entity_poly.type
_entity_poly.pdbx_seq_one_letter_code
_entity_poly.pdbx_strand_id
1 'polypeptide(L)'
;MDDTAKNTGEPCVASPLLSIICPAYNQEAFIVQALEGFLSQQTDFRFEILINYDASTDSTARIIAHYAERYPTIIRPFYQQVNQYSQGAPCVPGLFAEARGRYIAYCEADDYWTDPRKLQLQVDFLESHADYVITYHDAFAFDEYGQYGVQLQGLLRNDATALELQQARRLSTLTVCFRNVFSTMPPELSMCGAPLNDMCWWSLLGAYGKGKFMAQIKPAAYRLHPGGVFSMRSDKRKLHMNLQTCSSLANYYNRLGNQPLYEHFLMQTVCLSLAALAPRHKLQTLWKVAGNVVVNLSRRLFQTSGKAHVQ
;
A
#
# COMPACT_ATOMS: atom_id res chain seq x y z
N MET A 1 -53.59 3.88 -30.54
CA MET A 1 -52.31 4.58 -30.57
C MET A 1 -51.36 3.74 -29.72
N ASP A 2 -50.53 3.06 -30.41
CA ASP A 2 -49.72 1.93 -29.94
C ASP A 2 -48.40 2.50 -29.43
N ASP A 3 -48.16 2.42 -28.12
CA ASP A 3 -46.94 2.93 -27.50
C ASP A 3 -46.07 1.73 -27.09
N THR A 4 -45.45 1.10 -28.07
CA THR A 4 -44.47 0.05 -27.88
C THR A 4 -43.12 0.67 -27.56
N ALA A 5 -42.90 1.01 -26.27
CA ALA A 5 -41.56 1.33 -25.75
C ALA A 5 -40.66 0.09 -25.93
N LYS A 6 -39.80 0.14 -26.94
CA LYS A 6 -38.72 -0.84 -27.14
C LYS A 6 -37.76 -0.77 -25.95
N ASN A 7 -37.91 -1.72 -25.06
CA ASN A 7 -36.93 -2.02 -24.03
C ASN A 7 -35.69 -2.61 -24.74
N THR A 8 -34.73 -1.76 -25.11
CA THR A 8 -33.40 -2.16 -25.57
C THR A 8 -32.61 -2.62 -24.36
N GLY A 9 -32.86 -3.87 -23.95
CA GLY A 9 -32.09 -4.52 -22.90
C GLY A 9 -30.65 -4.70 -23.36
N GLU A 10 -29.80 -3.71 -23.09
CA GLU A 10 -28.37 -3.98 -23.00
C GLU A 10 -28.16 -5.03 -21.90
N PRO A 11 -27.42 -6.10 -22.17
CA PRO A 11 -27.12 -7.08 -21.14
C PRO A 11 -26.47 -6.35 -19.98
N CYS A 12 -27.10 -6.33 -18.80
CA CYS A 12 -26.55 -5.82 -17.58
C CYS A 12 -25.26 -6.60 -17.31
N VAL A 13 -24.12 -6.06 -17.77
CA VAL A 13 -22.82 -6.67 -17.55
C VAL A 13 -22.56 -6.56 -16.07
N ALA A 14 -22.70 -7.67 -15.35
CA ALA A 14 -22.50 -7.71 -13.89
C ALA A 14 -21.18 -7.01 -13.53
N SER A 15 -21.25 -6.11 -12.56
CA SER A 15 -20.06 -5.36 -12.07
C SER A 15 -18.97 -6.33 -11.59
N PRO A 16 -17.69 -6.01 -11.78
CA PRO A 16 -16.61 -6.84 -11.27
C PRO A 16 -16.65 -6.88 -9.74
N LEU A 17 -16.35 -8.04 -9.17
CA LEU A 17 -16.25 -8.19 -7.72
C LEU A 17 -14.90 -7.68 -7.19
N LEU A 18 -13.85 -7.75 -8.02
CA LEU A 18 -12.49 -7.37 -7.66
C LEU A 18 -11.89 -6.45 -8.73
N SER A 19 -11.15 -5.43 -8.30
CA SER A 19 -10.32 -4.59 -9.16
C SER A 19 -8.84 -4.84 -8.85
N ILE A 20 -8.06 -5.16 -9.90
CA ILE A 20 -6.60 -5.22 -9.82
C ILE A 20 -6.09 -3.82 -10.11
N ILE A 21 -5.25 -3.27 -9.26
CA ILE A 21 -4.58 -1.97 -9.46
C ILE A 21 -3.12 -2.22 -9.82
N CYS A 22 -2.74 -1.72 -11.00
CA CYS A 22 -1.41 -1.91 -11.56
C CYS A 22 -0.81 -0.55 -11.99
N PRO A 23 0.08 0.07 -11.20
CA PRO A 23 0.86 1.21 -11.66
C PRO A 23 1.96 0.76 -12.61
N ALA A 24 2.21 1.57 -13.67
CA ALA A 24 3.20 1.30 -14.71
C ALA A 24 3.94 2.57 -15.13
N TYR A 25 5.27 2.55 -15.02
CA TYR A 25 6.16 3.61 -15.52
C TYR A 25 7.46 3.00 -16.03
N ASN A 26 7.73 3.12 -17.35
CA ASN A 26 8.91 2.54 -18.02
C ASN A 26 9.08 1.03 -17.74
N GLN A 27 8.04 0.26 -18.06
CA GLN A 27 7.95 -1.18 -17.77
C GLN A 27 7.82 -2.03 -19.06
N GLU A 28 8.30 -1.55 -20.22
CA GLU A 28 8.18 -2.28 -21.49
C GLU A 28 8.77 -3.70 -21.43
N ALA A 29 9.81 -3.90 -20.62
CA ALA A 29 10.48 -5.19 -20.44
C ALA A 29 9.70 -6.18 -19.56
N PHE A 30 8.77 -5.71 -18.72
CA PHE A 30 8.20 -6.49 -17.62
C PHE A 30 6.68 -6.61 -17.66
N ILE A 31 5.98 -5.57 -18.12
CA ILE A 31 4.51 -5.44 -18.03
C ILE A 31 3.74 -6.60 -18.69
N VAL A 32 4.29 -7.22 -19.72
CA VAL A 32 3.68 -8.40 -20.36
C VAL A 32 3.53 -9.54 -19.35
N GLN A 33 4.57 -9.79 -18.56
CA GLN A 33 4.56 -10.88 -17.58
C GLN A 33 3.55 -10.58 -16.44
N ALA A 34 3.42 -9.32 -16.01
CA ALA A 34 2.41 -8.90 -15.07
C ALA A 34 0.99 -9.14 -15.60
N LEU A 35 0.70 -8.65 -16.82
CA LEU A 35 -0.61 -8.78 -17.45
C LEU A 35 -1.02 -10.24 -17.67
N GLU A 36 -0.10 -11.09 -18.15
CA GLU A 36 -0.34 -12.53 -18.29
C GLU A 36 -0.61 -13.19 -16.93
N GLY A 37 0.11 -12.80 -15.88
CA GLY A 37 -0.14 -13.25 -14.51
C GLY A 37 -1.53 -12.87 -14.00
N PHE A 38 -2.04 -11.68 -14.34
CA PHE A 38 -3.39 -11.24 -13.99
C PHE A 38 -4.47 -11.96 -14.81
N LEU A 39 -4.27 -12.08 -16.12
CA LEU A 39 -5.22 -12.73 -17.04
C LEU A 39 -5.28 -14.26 -16.85
N SER A 40 -4.26 -14.87 -16.27
CA SER A 40 -4.24 -16.30 -15.94
C SER A 40 -5.07 -16.66 -14.70
N GLN A 41 -5.60 -15.66 -13.96
CA GLN A 41 -6.34 -15.92 -12.74
C GLN A 41 -7.66 -16.66 -13.02
N GLN A 42 -7.87 -17.73 -12.25
CA GLN A 42 -9.05 -18.60 -12.32
C GLN A 42 -10.01 -18.23 -11.20
N THR A 43 -11.10 -17.55 -11.54
CA THR A 43 -12.10 -17.07 -10.60
C THR A 43 -13.51 -17.43 -11.08
N ASP A 44 -14.43 -17.66 -10.16
CA ASP A 44 -15.87 -17.81 -10.43
C ASP A 44 -16.60 -16.45 -10.44
N PHE A 45 -15.87 -15.37 -10.20
CA PHE A 45 -16.34 -13.99 -10.25
C PHE A 45 -15.60 -13.19 -11.33
N ARG A 46 -16.20 -12.07 -11.71
CA ARG A 46 -15.56 -11.13 -12.65
C ARG A 46 -14.61 -10.20 -11.93
N PHE A 47 -13.49 -9.90 -12.59
CA PHE A 47 -12.55 -8.87 -12.15
C PHE A 47 -12.21 -7.89 -13.27
N GLU A 48 -11.68 -6.73 -12.92
CA GLU A 48 -11.13 -5.75 -13.84
C GLU A 48 -9.68 -5.43 -13.48
N ILE A 49 -8.92 -4.88 -14.44
CA ILE A 49 -7.54 -4.46 -14.28
C ILE A 49 -7.46 -2.98 -14.59
N LEU A 50 -7.17 -2.16 -13.60
CA LEU A 50 -6.94 -0.72 -13.73
C LEU A 50 -5.43 -0.48 -13.82
N ILE A 51 -4.98 0.00 -14.98
CA ILE A 51 -3.56 0.28 -15.21
C ILE A 51 -3.34 1.78 -15.18
N ASN A 52 -2.57 2.29 -14.19
CA ASN A 52 -2.13 3.67 -14.19
C ASN A 52 -0.82 3.79 -14.98
N TYR A 53 -0.93 4.24 -16.22
CA TYR A 53 0.24 4.60 -17.04
C TYR A 53 0.72 6.00 -16.68
N ASP A 54 1.90 6.11 -16.08
CA ASP A 54 2.43 7.38 -15.55
C ASP A 54 3.41 8.07 -16.50
N ALA A 55 2.96 8.33 -17.75
CA ALA A 55 3.71 9.05 -18.80
C ALA A 55 5.11 8.46 -19.05
N SER A 56 5.18 7.17 -19.37
CA SER A 56 6.42 6.46 -19.71
C SER A 56 7.06 7.01 -21.00
N THR A 57 8.37 6.85 -21.13
CA THR A 57 9.16 7.26 -22.30
C THR A 57 9.54 6.09 -23.22
N ASP A 58 9.18 4.88 -22.82
CA ASP A 58 9.41 3.62 -23.53
C ASP A 58 8.15 3.09 -24.23
N SER A 59 8.15 1.83 -24.68
CA SER A 59 7.00 1.20 -25.36
C SER A 59 5.88 0.74 -24.42
N THR A 60 5.89 1.06 -23.13
CA THR A 60 4.88 0.63 -22.16
C THR A 60 3.46 0.98 -22.61
N ALA A 61 3.22 2.21 -23.12
CA ALA A 61 1.90 2.64 -23.61
C ALA A 61 1.37 1.73 -24.74
N ARG A 62 2.23 1.40 -25.71
CA ARG A 62 1.87 0.57 -26.85
C ARG A 62 1.47 -0.85 -26.41
N ILE A 63 2.18 -1.40 -25.44
CA ILE A 63 1.86 -2.74 -24.90
C ILE A 63 0.52 -2.70 -24.16
N ILE A 64 0.29 -1.70 -23.30
CA ILE A 64 -0.99 -1.52 -22.59
C ILE A 64 -2.15 -1.41 -23.59
N ALA A 65 -2.02 -0.57 -24.63
CA ALA A 65 -3.04 -0.39 -25.64
C ALA A 65 -3.40 -1.71 -26.36
N HIS A 66 -2.39 -2.49 -26.76
CA HIS A 66 -2.59 -3.79 -27.39
C HIS A 66 -3.38 -4.76 -26.48
N TYR A 67 -3.06 -4.84 -25.19
CA TYR A 67 -3.79 -5.68 -24.26
C TYR A 67 -5.21 -5.15 -23.98
N ALA A 68 -5.39 -3.85 -23.88
CA ALA A 68 -6.70 -3.23 -23.68
C ALA A 68 -7.65 -3.48 -24.88
N GLU A 69 -7.13 -3.42 -26.12
CA GLU A 69 -7.87 -3.78 -27.32
C GLU A 69 -8.28 -5.26 -27.34
N ARG A 70 -7.40 -6.15 -26.88
CA ARG A 70 -7.66 -7.60 -26.83
C ARG A 70 -8.61 -7.99 -25.69
N TYR A 71 -8.61 -7.25 -24.58
CA TYR A 71 -9.41 -7.54 -23.39
C TYR A 71 -10.23 -6.31 -22.92
N PRO A 72 -11.09 -5.72 -23.79
CA PRO A 72 -11.73 -4.42 -23.52
C PRO A 72 -12.74 -4.45 -22.37
N THR A 73 -13.23 -5.62 -21.96
CA THR A 73 -14.13 -5.78 -20.83
C THR A 73 -13.43 -5.98 -19.49
N ILE A 74 -12.10 -6.19 -19.51
CA ILE A 74 -11.30 -6.50 -18.32
C ILE A 74 -10.30 -5.38 -18.04
N ILE A 75 -9.57 -4.89 -19.06
CA ILE A 75 -8.49 -3.93 -18.90
C ILE A 75 -8.99 -2.51 -19.15
N ARG A 76 -8.75 -1.64 -18.16
CA ARG A 76 -9.08 -0.21 -18.18
C ARG A 76 -7.81 0.61 -17.92
N PRO A 77 -7.13 1.10 -18.97
CA PRO A 77 -5.94 1.94 -18.80
C PRO A 77 -6.33 3.40 -18.50
N PHE A 78 -5.52 4.03 -17.65
CA PHE A 78 -5.58 5.45 -17.29
C PHE A 78 -4.25 6.10 -17.70
N TYR A 79 -4.27 6.86 -18.79
CA TYR A 79 -3.07 7.47 -19.36
C TYR A 79 -2.84 8.86 -18.78
N GLN A 80 -1.79 9.00 -17.94
CA GLN A 80 -1.36 10.30 -17.44
C GLN A 80 -0.57 11.04 -18.54
N GLN A 81 -0.74 12.36 -18.62
CA GLN A 81 -0.05 13.20 -19.59
C GLN A 81 1.35 13.62 -19.12
N VAL A 82 1.55 13.63 -17.81
CA VAL A 82 2.82 13.95 -17.14
C VAL A 82 3.09 12.93 -16.05
N ASN A 83 4.37 12.68 -15.78
CA ASN A 83 4.75 11.73 -14.72
C ASN A 83 4.36 12.27 -13.34
N GLN A 84 3.30 11.73 -12.77
CA GLN A 84 2.73 12.14 -11.48
C GLN A 84 3.68 11.86 -10.32
N TYR A 85 4.32 10.69 -10.35
CA TYR A 85 5.27 10.29 -9.31
C TYR A 85 6.45 11.28 -9.18
N SER A 86 7.00 11.74 -10.30
CA SER A 86 8.11 12.72 -10.30
C SER A 86 7.73 14.07 -9.71
N GLN A 87 6.45 14.43 -9.80
CA GLN A 87 5.90 15.66 -9.23
C GLN A 87 5.44 15.52 -7.76
N GLY A 88 5.65 14.35 -7.18
CA GLY A 88 5.18 14.05 -5.83
C GLY A 88 3.67 13.89 -5.71
N ALA A 89 2.97 13.79 -6.84
CA ALA A 89 1.54 13.51 -6.87
C ALA A 89 1.30 12.00 -6.72
N PRO A 90 0.26 11.60 -5.98
CA PRO A 90 -0.05 10.19 -5.78
C PRO A 90 -0.72 9.59 -7.02
N CYS A 91 -0.04 8.65 -7.67
CA CYS A 91 -0.53 7.98 -8.89
C CYS A 91 -1.69 7.01 -8.61
N VAL A 92 -1.76 6.41 -7.43
CA VAL A 92 -2.63 5.26 -7.11
C VAL A 92 -3.96 5.65 -6.43
N PRO A 93 -4.02 6.64 -5.53
CA PRO A 93 -5.28 6.99 -4.84
C PRO A 93 -6.44 7.32 -5.78
N GLY A 94 -6.19 7.93 -6.93
CA GLY A 94 -7.22 8.16 -7.94
C GLY A 94 -7.84 6.87 -8.48
N LEU A 95 -7.06 5.79 -8.58
CA LEU A 95 -7.56 4.50 -9.05
C LEU A 95 -8.46 3.79 -8.04
N PHE A 96 -8.30 4.04 -6.75
CA PHE A 96 -9.23 3.49 -5.75
C PHE A 96 -10.64 4.01 -5.93
N ALA A 97 -10.80 5.29 -6.31
CA ALA A 97 -12.11 5.87 -6.62
C ALA A 97 -12.70 5.33 -7.93
N GLU A 98 -11.85 4.96 -8.89
CA GLU A 98 -12.26 4.39 -10.18
C GLU A 98 -12.56 2.88 -10.11
N ALA A 99 -12.10 2.22 -9.04
CA ALA A 99 -12.28 0.79 -8.85
C ALA A 99 -13.75 0.44 -8.54
N ARG A 100 -14.34 -0.42 -9.38
CA ARG A 100 -15.72 -0.88 -9.24
C ARG A 100 -15.84 -2.12 -8.36
N GLY A 101 -14.71 -2.80 -8.10
CA GLY A 101 -14.65 -3.99 -7.27
C GLY A 101 -14.84 -3.69 -5.78
N ARG A 102 -15.55 -4.59 -5.10
CA ARG A 102 -15.67 -4.61 -3.63
C ARG A 102 -14.33 -5.00 -2.97
N TYR A 103 -13.46 -5.65 -3.73
CA TYR A 103 -12.11 -6.02 -3.33
C TYR A 103 -11.09 -5.37 -4.25
N ILE A 104 -9.92 -5.08 -3.68
CA ILE A 104 -8.75 -4.58 -4.41
C ILE A 104 -7.62 -5.60 -4.28
N ALA A 105 -7.03 -6.01 -5.39
CA ALA A 105 -5.71 -6.62 -5.44
C ALA A 105 -4.72 -5.61 -6.03
N TYR A 106 -3.48 -5.65 -5.60
CA TYR A 106 -2.47 -4.70 -6.04
C TYR A 106 -1.22 -5.43 -6.53
N CYS A 107 -0.66 -4.99 -7.64
CA CYS A 107 0.62 -5.48 -8.15
C CYS A 107 1.20 -4.47 -9.14
N GLU A 108 2.44 -4.08 -8.93
CA GLU A 108 3.22 -3.23 -9.82
C GLU A 108 3.50 -3.96 -11.15
N ALA A 109 3.69 -3.19 -12.23
CA ALA A 109 3.87 -3.73 -13.58
C ALA A 109 5.24 -4.41 -13.81
N ASP A 110 6.17 -4.32 -12.87
CA ASP A 110 7.47 -5.01 -12.85
C ASP A 110 7.44 -6.36 -12.12
N ASP A 111 6.36 -6.65 -11.39
CA ASP A 111 6.14 -7.86 -10.62
C ASP A 111 5.11 -8.78 -11.28
N TYR A 112 4.98 -10.03 -10.83
CA TYR A 112 3.95 -10.95 -11.35
C TYR A 112 3.50 -12.02 -10.36
N TRP A 113 2.29 -12.52 -10.58
CA TRP A 113 1.70 -13.63 -9.81
C TRP A 113 2.01 -14.98 -10.44
N THR A 114 2.26 -15.98 -9.60
CA THR A 114 2.62 -17.34 -9.99
C THR A 114 1.51 -18.36 -9.72
N ASP A 115 0.52 -18.00 -8.87
CA ASP A 115 -0.62 -18.86 -8.53
C ASP A 115 -1.89 -18.40 -9.25
N PRO A 116 -2.44 -19.19 -10.18
CA PRO A 116 -3.67 -18.82 -10.88
C PRO A 116 -4.91 -18.80 -9.97
N ARG A 117 -4.85 -19.34 -8.76
CA ARG A 117 -5.95 -19.35 -7.80
C ARG A 117 -5.84 -18.25 -6.75
N LYS A 118 -4.82 -17.38 -6.84
CA LYS A 118 -4.57 -16.34 -5.83
C LYS A 118 -5.84 -15.53 -5.53
N LEU A 119 -6.45 -14.95 -6.55
CA LEU A 119 -7.62 -14.08 -6.35
C LEU A 119 -8.83 -14.83 -5.79
N GLN A 120 -9.12 -16.03 -6.28
CA GLN A 120 -10.22 -16.83 -5.77
C GLN A 120 -10.04 -17.12 -4.28
N LEU A 121 -8.88 -17.65 -3.88
CA LEU A 121 -8.60 -18.01 -2.49
C LEU A 121 -8.68 -16.81 -1.55
N GLN A 122 -8.19 -15.64 -1.98
CA GLN A 122 -8.20 -14.43 -1.17
C GLN A 122 -9.60 -13.86 -0.99
N VAL A 123 -10.39 -13.84 -2.06
CA VAL A 123 -11.78 -13.34 -2.02
C VAL A 123 -12.66 -14.28 -1.21
N ASP A 124 -12.59 -15.60 -1.43
CA ASP A 124 -13.36 -16.59 -0.65
C ASP A 124 -13.14 -16.44 0.85
N PHE A 125 -11.88 -16.24 1.24
CA PHE A 125 -11.56 -16.01 2.64
C PHE A 125 -12.21 -14.72 3.15
N LEU A 126 -12.06 -13.61 2.43
CA LEU A 126 -12.64 -12.33 2.84
C LEU A 126 -14.17 -12.37 2.86
N GLU A 127 -14.83 -13.05 1.90
CA GLU A 127 -16.29 -13.21 1.92
C GLU A 127 -16.77 -13.93 3.17
N SER A 128 -16.05 -14.96 3.60
CA SER A 128 -16.42 -15.79 4.75
C SER A 128 -15.99 -15.25 6.11
N HIS A 129 -15.14 -14.20 6.17
CA HIS A 129 -14.57 -13.69 7.42
C HIS A 129 -14.67 -12.15 7.47
N ALA A 130 -15.79 -11.64 7.97
CA ALA A 130 -16.08 -10.20 8.00
C ALA A 130 -15.13 -9.37 8.90
N ASP A 131 -14.48 -10.01 9.88
CA ASP A 131 -13.52 -9.39 10.79
C ASP A 131 -12.10 -9.23 10.20
N TYR A 132 -11.88 -9.75 8.97
CA TYR A 132 -10.65 -9.54 8.21
C TYR A 132 -10.87 -8.52 7.10
N VAL A 133 -9.94 -7.58 6.98
CA VAL A 133 -9.96 -6.51 5.96
C VAL A 133 -9.00 -6.77 4.81
N ILE A 134 -7.91 -7.49 5.07
CA ILE A 134 -6.82 -7.75 4.12
C ILE A 134 -6.32 -9.18 4.24
N THR A 135 -5.98 -9.77 3.11
CA THR A 135 -5.23 -11.03 3.00
C THR A 135 -3.91 -10.78 2.29
N TYR A 136 -2.89 -11.57 2.59
CA TYR A 136 -1.57 -11.51 1.97
C TYR A 136 -0.88 -12.86 2.02
N HIS A 137 0.12 -13.05 1.17
CA HIS A 137 0.89 -14.29 1.08
C HIS A 137 2.37 -14.02 0.88
N ASP A 138 3.19 -15.04 0.63
CA ASP A 138 4.62 -14.89 0.40
C ASP A 138 4.94 -14.28 -0.97
N ALA A 139 6.14 -13.68 -1.05
CA ALA A 139 6.80 -13.32 -2.29
C ALA A 139 8.27 -13.76 -2.22
N PHE A 140 8.85 -14.08 -3.37
CA PHE A 140 10.29 -14.26 -3.53
C PHE A 140 10.86 -13.13 -4.38
N ALA A 141 12.06 -12.69 -4.04
CA ALA A 141 12.80 -11.75 -4.86
C ALA A 141 13.59 -12.49 -5.94
N PHE A 142 13.70 -11.90 -7.13
CA PHE A 142 14.51 -12.43 -8.23
C PHE A 142 15.06 -11.28 -9.10
N ASP A 143 16.13 -11.57 -9.82
CA ASP A 143 16.72 -10.71 -10.85
C ASP A 143 17.21 -11.56 -12.04
N GLU A 144 18.05 -10.99 -12.89
CA GLU A 144 18.63 -11.68 -14.04
C GLU A 144 19.58 -12.85 -13.67
N TYR A 145 20.08 -12.89 -12.44
CA TYR A 145 20.99 -13.94 -11.95
C TYR A 145 20.26 -15.08 -11.24
N GLY A 146 18.98 -14.91 -10.89
CA GLY A 146 18.20 -15.97 -10.29
C GLY A 146 17.22 -15.51 -9.21
N GLN A 147 16.69 -16.50 -8.49
CA GLN A 147 15.74 -16.30 -7.41
C GLN A 147 16.47 -16.21 -6.05
N TYR A 148 16.12 -15.22 -5.30
CA TYR A 148 16.53 -15.05 -3.90
C TYR A 148 15.35 -15.42 -2.98
N GLY A 149 15.60 -15.78 -1.75
CA GLY A 149 14.60 -16.26 -0.79
C GLY A 149 13.28 -15.48 -0.73
N VAL A 150 12.40 -15.85 0.17
CA VAL A 150 11.11 -15.17 0.36
C VAL A 150 11.30 -13.82 1.05
N GLN A 151 10.50 -12.82 0.68
CA GLN A 151 10.54 -11.48 1.30
C GLN A 151 9.95 -11.49 2.70
N LEU A 152 8.86 -12.21 2.91
CA LEU A 152 8.22 -12.34 4.21
C LEU A 152 8.85 -13.51 4.96
N GLN A 153 9.53 -13.22 6.06
CA GLN A 153 10.21 -14.22 6.88
C GLN A 153 9.77 -14.11 8.35
N GLY A 154 9.86 -15.23 9.08
CA GLY A 154 9.59 -15.26 10.51
C GLY A 154 8.20 -14.77 10.90
N LEU A 155 8.11 -13.77 11.74
CA LEU A 155 6.86 -13.23 12.28
C LEU A 155 5.93 -12.60 11.24
N LEU A 156 6.43 -12.25 10.05
CA LEU A 156 5.61 -11.67 8.98
C LEU A 156 4.78 -12.73 8.23
N ARG A 157 5.04 -14.03 8.46
CA ARG A 157 4.29 -15.16 7.89
C ARG A 157 3.16 -15.64 8.78
N ASN A 158 2.57 -14.78 9.57
CA ASN A 158 1.43 -15.03 10.45
C ASN A 158 0.35 -13.97 10.23
N ASP A 159 -0.84 -14.21 10.78
CA ASP A 159 -1.93 -13.26 10.77
C ASP A 159 -1.55 -11.96 11.48
N ALA A 160 -2.12 -10.85 11.04
CA ALA A 160 -1.95 -9.54 11.63
C ALA A 160 -3.19 -9.15 12.44
N THR A 161 -2.99 -8.68 13.64
CA THR A 161 -4.05 -7.99 14.38
C THR A 161 -4.39 -6.66 13.72
N ALA A 162 -5.58 -6.12 14.03
CA ALA A 162 -5.98 -4.79 13.59
C ALA A 162 -4.97 -3.70 14.05
N LEU A 163 -4.46 -3.82 15.27
CA LEU A 163 -3.47 -2.89 15.80
C LEU A 163 -2.12 -2.97 15.06
N GLU A 164 -1.63 -4.18 14.76
CA GLU A 164 -0.39 -4.34 13.98
C GLU A 164 -0.51 -3.73 12.57
N LEU A 165 -1.69 -3.86 11.94
CA LEU A 165 -1.95 -3.17 10.67
C LEU A 165 -1.95 -1.65 10.87
N GLN A 166 -2.67 -1.13 11.88
CA GLN A 166 -2.69 0.31 12.19
C GLN A 166 -1.29 0.86 12.48
N GLN A 167 -0.40 0.05 13.02
CA GLN A 167 1.02 0.37 13.23
C GLN A 167 1.86 0.23 11.94
N ALA A 168 1.21 0.18 10.78
CA ALA A 168 1.83 0.07 9.46
C ALA A 168 2.72 -1.18 9.31
N ARG A 169 2.19 -2.36 9.72
CA ARG A 169 2.86 -3.64 9.46
C ARG A 169 3.26 -3.74 7.99
N ARG A 170 4.51 -4.07 7.73
CA ARG A 170 5.04 -4.18 6.38
C ARG A 170 4.45 -5.40 5.68
N LEU A 171 3.78 -5.18 4.56
CA LEU A 171 3.26 -6.21 3.67
C LEU A 171 3.76 -5.91 2.25
N SER A 172 4.11 -6.95 1.50
CA SER A 172 4.47 -6.79 0.08
C SER A 172 3.22 -6.50 -0.74
N THR A 173 3.22 -5.40 -1.47
CA THR A 173 2.10 -4.89 -2.26
C THR A 173 1.52 -5.92 -3.23
N LEU A 174 2.39 -6.65 -3.95
CA LEU A 174 1.99 -7.65 -4.94
C LEU A 174 1.29 -8.89 -4.34
N THR A 175 1.31 -9.04 -3.00
CA THR A 175 0.72 -10.21 -2.33
C THR A 175 -0.68 -9.97 -1.79
N VAL A 176 -1.12 -8.72 -1.72
CA VAL A 176 -2.34 -8.36 -0.99
C VAL A 176 -3.62 -8.49 -1.82
N CYS A 177 -4.71 -8.74 -1.10
CA CYS A 177 -6.08 -8.47 -1.51
C CYS A 177 -6.86 -7.95 -0.30
N PHE A 178 -7.60 -6.85 -0.46
CA PHE A 178 -8.28 -6.19 0.65
C PHE A 178 -9.65 -5.63 0.25
N ARG A 179 -10.50 -5.37 1.25
CA ARG A 179 -11.80 -4.73 1.06
C ARG A 179 -11.59 -3.29 0.57
N ASN A 180 -12.33 -2.90 -0.47
CA ASN A 180 -12.26 -1.56 -1.01
C ASN A 180 -12.94 -0.54 -0.08
N VAL A 181 -12.28 -0.20 1.03
CA VAL A 181 -12.74 0.84 1.95
C VAL A 181 -12.38 2.25 1.45
N PHE A 182 -11.49 2.34 0.47
CA PHE A 182 -11.01 3.62 -0.06
C PHE A 182 -11.97 4.30 -1.04
N SER A 183 -12.92 3.55 -1.62
CA SER A 183 -13.94 4.11 -2.54
C SER A 183 -14.83 5.16 -1.87
N THR A 184 -15.02 5.10 -0.55
CA THR A 184 -15.81 6.04 0.25
C THR A 184 -14.96 6.97 1.09
N MET A 185 -13.65 6.81 1.07
CA MET A 185 -12.72 7.59 1.88
C MET A 185 -12.36 8.90 1.16
N PRO A 186 -12.39 10.06 1.86
CA PRO A 186 -11.91 11.30 1.29
C PRO A 186 -10.48 11.17 0.75
N PRO A 187 -10.18 11.72 -0.44
CA PRO A 187 -8.86 11.63 -1.06
C PRO A 187 -7.71 12.08 -0.16
N GLU A 188 -7.94 13.07 0.69
CA GLU A 188 -6.94 13.59 1.63
C GLU A 188 -6.49 12.54 2.66
N LEU A 189 -7.33 11.54 2.94
CA LEU A 189 -7.01 10.47 3.88
C LEU A 189 -6.21 9.34 3.24
N SER A 190 -6.47 9.04 1.95
CA SER A 190 -5.67 8.07 1.21
C SER A 190 -4.27 8.60 0.84
N MET A 191 -4.04 9.90 1.06
CA MET A 191 -2.87 10.65 0.62
C MET A 191 -2.14 11.26 1.81
N CYS A 192 -1.52 10.42 2.63
CA CYS A 192 -0.69 10.95 3.73
C CYS A 192 0.49 11.82 3.24
N GLY A 193 0.66 12.05 1.95
CA GLY A 193 1.82 12.74 1.37
C GLY A 193 3.13 11.99 1.65
N ALA A 194 3.04 10.70 1.92
CA ALA A 194 4.14 9.87 2.34
C ALA A 194 4.80 9.18 1.16
N PRO A 195 6.14 9.01 1.16
CA PRO A 195 6.84 8.30 0.09
C PRO A 195 6.50 6.81 0.00
N LEU A 196 6.11 6.18 1.12
CA LEU A 196 5.69 4.79 1.21
C LEU A 196 4.17 4.76 1.46
N ASN A 197 3.40 4.94 0.39
CA ASN A 197 1.94 5.00 0.47
C ASN A 197 1.31 3.70 0.95
N ASP A 198 1.91 2.56 0.61
CA ASP A 198 1.51 1.23 1.05
C ASP A 198 1.45 1.11 2.58
N MET A 199 2.45 1.63 3.29
CA MET A 199 2.43 1.69 4.76
C MET A 199 1.23 2.48 5.29
N CYS A 200 0.86 3.57 4.62
CA CYS A 200 -0.33 4.35 4.98
C CYS A 200 -1.60 3.55 4.74
N TRP A 201 -1.72 2.86 3.60
CA TRP A 201 -2.89 2.03 3.31
C TRP A 201 -3.07 0.90 4.32
N TRP A 202 -1.98 0.21 4.68
CA TRP A 202 -2.05 -0.84 5.70
C TRP A 202 -2.49 -0.29 7.05
N SER A 203 -1.97 0.89 7.43
CA SER A 203 -2.35 1.57 8.66
C SER A 203 -3.84 1.94 8.67
N LEU A 204 -4.36 2.50 7.57
CA LEU A 204 -5.77 2.85 7.45
C LEU A 204 -6.68 1.62 7.43
N LEU A 205 -6.31 0.56 6.71
CA LEU A 205 -7.07 -0.70 6.66
C LEU A 205 -7.22 -1.34 8.04
N GLY A 206 -6.23 -1.19 8.91
CA GLY A 206 -6.29 -1.71 10.28
C GLY A 206 -7.43 -1.16 11.12
N ALA A 207 -8.05 -0.03 10.76
CA ALA A 207 -9.26 0.46 11.40
C ALA A 207 -10.52 -0.37 11.07
N TYR A 208 -10.45 -1.21 10.03
CA TYR A 208 -11.58 -1.99 9.50
C TYR A 208 -11.48 -3.49 9.79
N GLY A 209 -10.36 -3.98 10.30
CA GLY A 209 -10.23 -5.40 10.64
C GLY A 209 -8.80 -5.91 10.69
N LYS A 210 -8.69 -7.23 10.74
CA LYS A 210 -7.44 -7.99 10.82
C LYS A 210 -6.86 -8.32 9.45
N GLY A 211 -5.62 -8.81 9.43
CA GLY A 211 -4.96 -9.35 8.25
C GLY A 211 -4.74 -10.86 8.32
N LYS A 212 -5.02 -11.57 7.23
CA LYS A 212 -4.81 -13.01 7.10
C LYS A 212 -3.58 -13.33 6.27
N PHE A 213 -2.66 -14.10 6.82
CA PHE A 213 -1.58 -14.72 6.04
C PHE A 213 -2.07 -16.03 5.39
N MET A 214 -1.89 -16.17 4.07
CA MET A 214 -2.39 -17.29 3.28
C MET A 214 -1.24 -18.14 2.76
N ALA A 215 -0.76 -19.08 3.59
CA ALA A 215 0.38 -19.94 3.27
C ALA A 215 0.14 -20.91 2.09
N GLN A 216 -1.13 -21.16 1.74
CA GLN A 216 -1.52 -22.06 0.64
C GLN A 216 -1.40 -21.43 -0.75
N ILE A 217 -1.18 -20.12 -0.85
CA ILE A 217 -0.96 -19.41 -2.12
C ILE A 217 0.53 -19.45 -2.45
N LYS A 218 0.87 -19.81 -3.69
CA LYS A 218 2.26 -19.79 -4.15
C LYS A 218 2.84 -18.39 -4.06
N PRO A 219 4.13 -18.24 -3.67
CA PRO A 219 4.77 -16.94 -3.58
C PRO A 219 4.72 -16.16 -4.89
N ALA A 220 4.36 -14.87 -4.84
CA ALA A 220 4.46 -13.96 -5.97
C ALA A 220 5.91 -13.59 -6.25
N ALA A 221 6.21 -13.16 -7.45
CA ALA A 221 7.56 -12.85 -7.91
C ALA A 221 7.81 -11.34 -7.84
N TYR A 222 8.70 -10.92 -6.96
CA TYR A 222 9.16 -9.55 -6.77
C TYR A 222 10.47 -9.32 -7.52
N ARG A 223 10.45 -8.45 -8.52
CA ARG A 223 11.61 -8.20 -9.38
C ARG A 223 12.57 -7.16 -8.80
N LEU A 224 13.86 -7.51 -8.80
CA LEU A 224 14.94 -6.57 -8.49
C LEU A 224 15.55 -6.07 -9.80
N HIS A 225 15.42 -4.77 -10.07
CA HIS A 225 15.99 -4.14 -11.27
C HIS A 225 16.34 -2.67 -10.99
N PRO A 226 17.25 -2.05 -11.79
CA PRO A 226 17.74 -0.68 -11.51
C PRO A 226 16.65 0.41 -11.46
N GLY A 227 15.51 0.20 -12.14
CA GLY A 227 14.36 1.11 -12.13
C GLY A 227 13.47 1.02 -10.88
N GLY A 228 13.71 0.05 -10.00
CA GLY A 228 12.89 -0.18 -8.80
C GLY A 228 12.83 1.04 -7.87
N VAL A 229 11.62 1.39 -7.42
CA VAL A 229 11.38 2.60 -6.62
C VAL A 229 11.97 2.50 -5.22
N PHE A 230 12.00 1.32 -4.61
CA PHE A 230 12.46 1.13 -3.24
C PHE A 230 13.65 0.19 -3.11
N SER A 231 13.59 -1.02 -3.69
CA SER A 231 14.57 -2.10 -3.45
C SER A 231 16.00 -1.71 -3.77
N MET A 232 16.20 -0.99 -4.88
CA MET A 232 17.53 -0.56 -5.36
C MET A 232 18.00 0.79 -4.81
N ARG A 233 17.25 1.42 -3.91
CA ARG A 233 17.67 2.68 -3.28
C ARG A 233 18.71 2.42 -2.18
N SER A 234 19.59 3.41 -1.98
CA SER A 234 20.55 3.36 -0.88
C SER A 234 19.85 3.31 0.48
N ASP A 235 20.48 2.70 1.47
CA ASP A 235 19.95 2.61 2.84
C ASP A 235 19.62 3.99 3.42
N LYS A 236 20.42 5.00 3.10
CA LYS A 236 20.14 6.39 3.50
C LYS A 236 18.83 6.89 2.91
N ARG A 237 18.54 6.59 1.63
CA ARG A 237 17.29 6.99 0.97
C ARG A 237 16.10 6.23 1.54
N LYS A 238 16.23 4.91 1.74
CA LYS A 238 15.21 4.07 2.40
C LYS A 238 14.88 4.58 3.80
N LEU A 239 15.90 4.91 4.59
CA LEU A 239 15.73 5.48 5.92
C LEU A 239 14.96 6.81 5.88
N HIS A 240 15.30 7.69 4.93
CA HIS A 240 14.61 8.97 4.75
C HIS A 240 13.13 8.79 4.36
N MET A 241 12.82 7.87 3.43
CA MET A 241 11.45 7.55 3.05
C MET A 241 10.63 7.02 4.25
N ASN A 242 11.20 6.10 5.04
CA ASN A 242 10.55 5.61 6.25
C ASN A 242 10.30 6.73 7.27
N LEU A 243 11.28 7.60 7.49
CA LEU A 243 11.16 8.74 8.41
C LEU A 243 10.03 9.69 7.98
N GLN A 244 9.97 10.06 6.71
CA GLN A 244 8.91 10.92 6.18
C GLN A 244 7.54 10.24 6.33
N THR A 245 7.43 8.94 6.05
CA THR A 245 6.18 8.19 6.16
C THR A 245 5.70 8.12 7.61
N CYS A 246 6.58 7.78 8.57
CA CYS A 246 6.21 7.77 9.98
C CYS A 246 5.80 9.15 10.49
N SER A 247 6.48 10.22 10.06
CA SER A 247 6.11 11.60 10.41
C SER A 247 4.73 11.97 9.84
N SER A 248 4.42 11.57 8.60
CA SER A 248 3.11 11.80 8.00
C SER A 248 2.00 11.06 8.75
N LEU A 249 2.22 9.80 9.13
CA LEU A 249 1.27 9.01 9.93
C LEU A 249 1.08 9.59 11.33
N ALA A 250 2.15 10.05 11.99
CA ALA A 250 2.04 10.74 13.28
C ALA A 250 1.13 11.97 13.15
N ASN A 251 1.37 12.83 12.15
CA ASN A 251 0.53 14.00 11.90
C ASN A 251 -0.93 13.65 11.60
N TYR A 252 -1.15 12.59 10.84
CA TYR A 252 -2.49 12.08 10.52
C TYR A 252 -3.24 11.67 11.78
N TYR A 253 -2.66 10.79 12.62
CA TYR A 253 -3.31 10.32 13.83
C TYR A 253 -3.45 11.39 14.92
N ASN A 254 -2.54 12.37 14.97
CA ASN A 254 -2.70 13.54 15.82
C ASN A 254 -3.95 14.35 15.45
N ARG A 255 -4.17 14.59 14.16
CA ARG A 255 -5.38 15.31 13.68
C ARG A 255 -6.67 14.55 13.99
N LEU A 256 -6.63 13.22 13.99
CA LEU A 256 -7.77 12.39 14.38
C LEU A 256 -7.98 12.28 15.89
N GLY A 257 -7.09 12.82 16.71
CA GLY A 257 -7.13 12.64 18.16
C GLY A 257 -6.81 11.21 18.64
N ASN A 258 -6.26 10.36 17.77
CA ASN A 258 -5.85 9.01 18.14
C ASN A 258 -4.47 9.03 18.80
N GLN A 259 -4.45 9.34 20.09
CA GLN A 259 -3.23 9.52 20.87
C GLN A 259 -2.30 8.29 20.87
N PRO A 260 -2.75 7.03 21.01
CA PRO A 260 -1.88 5.87 21.00
C PRO A 260 -1.11 5.69 19.67
N LEU A 261 -1.78 5.85 18.53
CA LEU A 261 -1.13 5.73 17.22
C LEU A 261 -0.25 6.94 16.90
N TYR A 262 -0.64 8.13 17.32
CA TYR A 262 0.21 9.31 17.24
C TYR A 262 1.53 9.09 17.98
N GLU A 263 1.50 8.63 19.24
CA GLU A 263 2.69 8.37 20.04
C GLU A 263 3.55 7.25 19.43
N HIS A 264 2.91 6.19 18.90
CA HIS A 264 3.62 5.12 18.21
C HIS A 264 4.45 5.67 17.04
N PHE A 265 3.84 6.41 16.11
CA PHE A 265 4.55 6.92 14.94
C PHE A 265 5.50 8.06 15.27
N LEU A 266 5.22 8.87 16.28
CA LEU A 266 6.16 9.86 16.80
C LEU A 266 7.43 9.19 17.32
N MET A 267 7.29 8.12 18.11
CA MET A 267 8.43 7.33 18.61
C MET A 267 9.24 6.71 17.47
N GLN A 268 8.56 6.12 16.47
CA GLN A 268 9.23 5.60 15.27
C GLN A 268 10.02 6.70 14.54
N THR A 269 9.43 7.89 14.38
CA THR A 269 10.08 9.04 13.76
C THR A 269 11.34 9.46 14.53
N VAL A 270 11.28 9.50 15.86
CA VAL A 270 12.44 9.82 16.73
C VAL A 270 13.52 8.74 16.57
N CYS A 271 13.18 7.46 16.65
CA CYS A 271 14.12 6.36 16.49
C CYS A 271 14.84 6.39 15.13
N LEU A 272 14.09 6.60 14.04
CA LEU A 272 14.64 6.70 12.69
C LEU A 272 15.52 7.95 12.52
N SER A 273 15.13 9.07 13.11
CA SER A 273 15.93 10.30 13.11
C SER A 273 17.27 10.09 13.84
N LEU A 274 17.25 9.45 14.99
CA LEU A 274 18.48 9.10 15.73
C LEU A 274 19.34 8.11 14.93
N ALA A 275 18.72 7.14 14.23
CA ALA A 275 19.45 6.21 13.37
C ALA A 275 20.17 6.92 12.20
N ALA A 276 19.58 8.00 11.67
CA ALA A 276 20.15 8.80 10.58
C ALA A 276 21.37 9.63 10.99
N LEU A 277 21.53 9.93 12.29
CA LEU A 277 22.63 10.77 12.76
C LEU A 277 23.97 10.02 12.78
N ALA A 278 25.05 10.74 12.50
CA ALA A 278 26.40 10.22 12.71
C ALA A 278 26.63 9.89 14.21
N PRO A 279 27.46 8.88 14.55
CA PRO A 279 27.64 8.44 15.94
C PRO A 279 27.97 9.55 16.94
N ARG A 280 28.82 10.50 16.53
CA ARG A 280 29.21 11.67 17.36
C ARG A 280 28.03 12.58 17.70
N HIS A 281 27.04 12.71 16.79
CA HIS A 281 25.87 13.56 17.01
C HIS A 281 24.77 12.84 17.79
N LYS A 282 24.73 11.49 17.74
CA LYS A 282 23.76 10.69 18.52
C LYS A 282 23.90 10.94 20.02
N LEU A 283 25.10 10.86 20.55
CA LEU A 283 25.39 11.11 21.97
C LEU A 283 25.03 12.54 22.37
N GLN A 284 25.44 13.54 21.60
CA GLN A 284 25.11 14.94 21.86
C GLN A 284 23.60 15.20 21.88
N THR A 285 22.87 14.61 20.92
CA THR A 285 21.42 14.77 20.85
C THR A 285 20.73 14.07 22.01
N LEU A 286 21.13 12.86 22.38
CA LEU A 286 20.58 12.14 23.53
C LEU A 286 20.82 12.91 24.83
N TRP A 287 22.00 13.49 25.04
CA TRP A 287 22.32 14.33 26.20
C TRP A 287 21.45 15.59 26.26
N LYS A 288 21.24 16.27 25.12
CA LYS A 288 20.36 17.46 25.07
C LYS A 288 18.92 17.11 25.37
N VAL A 289 18.41 16.00 24.79
CA VAL A 289 17.03 15.55 25.07
C VAL A 289 16.87 15.15 26.52
N ALA A 290 17.78 14.36 27.08
CA ALA A 290 17.75 13.98 28.49
C ALA A 290 17.82 15.22 29.43
N GLY A 291 18.70 16.16 29.14
CA GLY A 291 18.81 17.40 29.92
C GLY A 291 17.52 18.22 29.90
N ASN A 292 16.89 18.37 28.73
CA ASN A 292 15.62 19.09 28.59
C ASN A 292 14.45 18.39 29.31
N VAL A 293 14.41 17.04 29.26
CA VAL A 293 13.39 16.26 29.98
C VAL A 293 13.53 16.44 31.48
N VAL A 294 14.75 16.37 32.01
CA VAL A 294 15.01 16.58 33.45
C VAL A 294 14.61 17.98 33.88
N VAL A 295 14.97 19.03 33.10
CA VAL A 295 14.60 20.41 33.40
C VAL A 295 13.08 20.61 33.37
N ASN A 296 12.37 20.01 32.41
CA ASN A 296 10.92 20.13 32.33
C ASN A 296 10.19 19.36 33.43
N LEU A 297 10.68 18.18 33.82
CA LEU A 297 10.12 17.42 34.95
C LEU A 297 10.33 18.17 36.27
N SER A 298 11.52 18.72 36.49
CA SER A 298 11.77 19.53 37.70
C SER A 298 10.87 20.76 37.77
N ARG A 299 10.69 21.52 36.66
CA ARG A 299 9.77 22.66 36.61
C ARG A 299 8.32 22.26 36.93
N ARG A 300 7.83 21.12 36.42
CA ARG A 300 6.48 20.64 36.74
C ARG A 300 6.33 20.25 38.21
N LEU A 301 7.31 19.59 38.80
CA LEU A 301 7.33 19.21 40.21
C LEU A 301 7.34 20.45 41.12
N PHE A 302 8.11 21.48 40.79
CA PHE A 302 8.12 22.75 41.55
C PHE A 302 6.83 23.56 41.37
N GLN A 303 6.13 23.48 40.25
CA GLN A 303 4.84 24.14 40.06
C GLN A 303 3.69 23.46 40.80
N THR A 304 3.75 22.17 41.03
CA THR A 304 2.76 21.40 41.82
C THR A 304 2.95 21.58 43.31
N SER A 305 4.20 21.73 43.81
CA SER A 305 4.48 21.97 45.21
C SER A 305 4.13 23.43 45.68
N GLY A 306 4.12 24.38 44.75
CA GLY A 306 3.75 25.77 45.07
C GLY A 306 2.23 26.02 45.22
N LYS A 307 1.37 25.07 44.84
CA LYS A 307 -0.09 25.16 45.01
C LYS A 307 -0.62 24.49 46.29
N ALA A 308 0.24 23.80 47.05
CA ALA A 308 -0.17 23.11 48.26
C ALA A 308 -0.01 23.92 49.56
N HIS A 309 0.38 25.20 49.50
CA HIS A 309 0.60 26.05 50.66
C HIS A 309 -0.28 27.32 50.70
N VAL A 310 -1.39 27.33 49.98
CA VAL A 310 -2.39 28.42 50.13
C VAL A 310 -3.76 27.76 50.28
N GLN A 311 -4.04 27.30 51.50
CA GLN A 311 -5.36 27.13 52.08
C GLN A 311 -5.25 27.33 53.59
#